data_801acbe92c7078b47f9245685d28e5fc
#
_entry.id   801acbe92c7078b47f9245685d28e5fc
#
_cell.length_a   1.000
_cell.length_b   1.000
_cell.length_c   1.000
_cell.angle_alpha   90.00
_cell.angle_beta   90.00
_cell.angle_gamma   90.00
#
_symmetry.space_group_name_H-M   'P 1'
#
loop_
_entity.id
_entity.type
_entity.pdbx_description
1 polymer ?
#
loop_
_entity_poly.entity_id
_entity_poly.type
_entity_poly.pdbx_seq_one_letter_code
_entity_poly.pdbx_strand_id
1 'polypeptide(L)'
;KEEFVNKQIDIMLSENGVDWRTIHTFTDIKKESSLVHYFAKPEKAKYLAVVSTLYPLSFPALSEVEVFEPAVKKSQNGVVPVTIAEGWNADIIAEARTAEKHTTQTLDRQGWVLYTNSVQEQGALCDESGLITTTAGNDYQLADFSSNNALVLKNTFNPGSLVFEEPITTSELYLLAICADGSGGLSVTPIYSDNSRGDVQRFNIADWFGSSEGTAKHGLGRIKRSHSRDMRADGIDGNYQFRLFEHKMAIDESKQLKGLMVKNFKSGTVPTLLAVSMKEQTTTGIVRIATESNSTIVGIYTIDGLRLTAPVKGINIIKYADGTFKKVYIK
;
A
#
# COMPACT_ATOMS: atom_id res chain seq x y z
N LYS A 1 -43.98 -0.59 -12.64
CA LYS A 1 -43.43 0.37 -11.66
C LYS A 1 -42.33 -0.35 -10.91
N GLU A 2 -41.11 0.18 -10.98
CA GLU A 2 -40.00 -0.30 -10.15
C GLU A 2 -40.33 0.02 -8.68
N GLU A 3 -40.27 -0.97 -7.83
CA GLU A 3 -40.62 -0.85 -6.42
C GLU A 3 -39.32 -0.59 -5.62
N PHE A 4 -39.14 0.64 -5.17
CA PHE A 4 -38.06 0.97 -4.23
C PHE A 4 -38.47 0.55 -2.82
N VAL A 5 -37.56 -0.14 -2.14
CA VAL A 5 -37.78 -0.63 -0.77
C VAL A 5 -37.08 0.20 0.28
N ASN A 6 -35.92 0.76 -0.05
CA ASN A 6 -35.18 1.65 0.83
C ASN A 6 -34.93 2.99 0.13
N LYS A 7 -35.13 4.08 0.86
CA LYS A 7 -34.80 5.43 0.41
C LYS A 7 -33.30 5.66 0.44
N GLN A 8 -32.66 5.15 1.49
CA GLN A 8 -31.25 5.34 1.74
C GLN A 8 -30.72 4.19 2.60
N ILE A 9 -29.50 3.74 2.31
CA ILE A 9 -28.70 2.87 3.16
C ILE A 9 -27.34 3.52 3.34
N ASP A 10 -27.00 3.81 4.60
CA ASP A 10 -25.69 4.35 4.99
C ASP A 10 -24.82 3.22 5.50
N ILE A 11 -23.58 3.19 5.02
CA ILE A 11 -22.52 2.37 5.57
C ILE A 11 -21.71 3.26 6.52
N MET A 12 -21.62 2.87 7.77
CA MET A 12 -20.94 3.64 8.81
C MET A 12 -19.89 2.81 9.52
N LEU A 13 -18.79 3.44 9.89
CA LEU A 13 -17.71 2.84 10.68
C LEU A 13 -17.52 3.57 11.99
N SER A 14 -17.06 2.82 13.02
CA SER A 14 -16.68 3.35 14.32
C SER A 14 -15.52 2.58 14.93
N GLU A 15 -14.64 3.24 15.66
CA GLU A 15 -13.57 2.61 16.43
C GLU A 15 -14.00 2.28 17.89
N ASN A 16 -14.97 3.02 18.44
CA ASN A 16 -15.38 2.93 19.84
C ASN A 16 -16.84 2.52 20.04
N GLY A 17 -17.62 2.38 18.95
CA GLY A 17 -19.06 2.08 18.99
C GLY A 17 -19.96 3.25 19.37
N VAL A 18 -19.39 4.45 19.57
CA VAL A 18 -20.12 5.66 19.97
C VAL A 18 -20.05 6.72 18.87
N ASP A 19 -18.85 7.00 18.39
CA ASP A 19 -18.62 7.98 17.34
C ASP A 19 -18.64 7.26 15.98
N TRP A 20 -19.64 7.58 15.17
CA TRP A 20 -19.88 6.95 13.88
C TRP A 20 -19.63 7.94 12.74
N ARG A 21 -18.94 7.52 11.72
CA ARG A 21 -18.77 8.27 10.47
C ARG A 21 -19.38 7.50 9.31
N THR A 22 -20.17 8.19 8.49
CA THR A 22 -20.70 7.63 7.24
C THR A 22 -19.57 7.62 6.21
N ILE A 23 -19.36 6.46 5.61
CA ILE A 23 -18.33 6.26 4.57
C ILE A 23 -18.94 6.14 3.18
N HIS A 24 -20.18 5.68 3.10
CA HIS A 24 -20.92 5.61 1.84
C HIS A 24 -22.42 5.64 2.08
N THR A 25 -23.13 6.20 1.10
CA THR A 25 -24.59 6.27 1.09
C THR A 25 -25.13 5.76 -0.24
N PHE A 26 -25.96 4.74 -0.20
CA PHE A 26 -26.76 4.29 -1.34
C PHE A 26 -28.15 4.95 -1.29
N THR A 27 -28.69 5.33 -2.43
CA THR A 27 -30.04 5.97 -2.51
C THR A 27 -30.93 5.19 -3.47
N ASP A 28 -32.24 5.25 -3.22
CA ASP A 28 -33.28 4.69 -4.09
C ASP A 28 -33.07 3.22 -4.45
N ILE A 29 -32.88 2.39 -3.41
CA ILE A 29 -32.55 0.98 -3.52
C ILE A 29 -33.79 0.17 -3.92
N LYS A 30 -33.67 -0.55 -5.02
CA LYS A 30 -34.71 -1.44 -5.55
C LYS A 30 -34.71 -2.76 -4.80
N LYS A 31 -35.86 -3.47 -4.85
CA LYS A 31 -35.97 -4.82 -4.36
C LYS A 31 -34.95 -5.74 -5.06
N GLU A 32 -34.34 -6.65 -4.27
CA GLU A 32 -33.34 -7.62 -4.77
C GLU A 32 -32.06 -7.00 -5.36
N SER A 33 -31.72 -5.76 -4.96
CA SER A 33 -30.46 -5.15 -5.34
C SER A 33 -29.29 -5.73 -4.55
N SER A 34 -28.20 -6.03 -5.22
CA SER A 34 -26.89 -6.22 -4.59
C SER A 34 -26.16 -4.87 -4.56
N LEU A 35 -25.76 -4.44 -3.38
CA LEU A 35 -25.07 -3.18 -3.15
C LEU A 35 -23.62 -3.47 -2.81
N VAL A 36 -22.68 -2.87 -3.52
CA VAL A 36 -21.26 -3.07 -3.30
C VAL A 36 -20.59 -1.71 -3.11
N HIS A 37 -19.80 -1.59 -2.06
CA HIS A 37 -18.93 -0.44 -1.84
C HIS A 37 -17.48 -0.90 -1.74
N TYR A 38 -16.60 -0.27 -2.51
CA TYR A 38 -15.17 -0.50 -2.45
C TYR A 38 -14.51 0.66 -1.70
N PHE A 39 -13.77 0.35 -0.67
CA PHE A 39 -12.95 1.34 0.02
C PHE A 39 -11.76 1.69 -0.87
N ALA A 40 -11.55 2.97 -1.12
CA ALA A 40 -10.37 3.46 -1.86
C ALA A 40 -9.06 3.17 -1.11
N LYS A 41 -9.15 3.04 0.22
CA LYS A 41 -8.05 2.72 1.14
C LYS A 41 -8.55 1.79 2.24
N PRO A 42 -7.65 0.98 2.85
CA PRO A 42 -7.98 0.23 4.05
C PRO A 42 -8.48 1.17 5.16
N GLU A 43 -9.62 0.84 5.75
CA GLU A 43 -10.21 1.62 6.83
C GLU A 43 -10.08 0.85 8.15
N LYS A 44 -9.49 1.49 9.17
CA LYS A 44 -9.46 0.92 10.52
C LYS A 44 -10.80 1.19 11.20
N ALA A 45 -11.48 0.12 11.60
CA ALA A 45 -12.69 0.22 12.41
C ALA A 45 -12.89 -1.08 13.21
N LYS A 46 -13.50 -0.96 14.39
CA LYS A 46 -13.92 -2.10 15.20
C LYS A 46 -15.38 -2.47 14.94
N TYR A 47 -16.16 -1.50 14.47
CA TYR A 47 -17.60 -1.63 14.30
C TYR A 47 -18.01 -1.12 12.92
N LEU A 48 -18.91 -1.87 12.29
CA LEU A 48 -19.58 -1.49 11.05
C LEU A 48 -21.08 -1.46 11.34
N ALA A 49 -21.76 -0.41 10.89
CA ALA A 49 -23.20 -0.30 10.93
C ALA A 49 -23.76 -0.07 9.52
N VAL A 50 -24.89 -0.72 9.26
CA VAL A 50 -25.71 -0.51 8.08
C VAL A 50 -27.00 0.11 8.54
N VAL A 51 -27.24 1.37 8.18
CA VAL A 51 -28.39 2.14 8.62
C VAL A 51 -29.31 2.38 7.44
N SER A 52 -30.57 1.92 7.56
CA SER A 52 -31.56 2.02 6.50
C SER A 52 -32.61 3.08 6.82
N THR A 53 -32.87 3.97 5.86
CA THR A 53 -34.03 4.87 5.85
C THR A 53 -35.06 4.34 4.84
N LEU A 54 -36.26 4.03 5.31
CA LEU A 54 -37.32 3.40 4.52
C LEU A 54 -38.22 4.41 3.83
N TYR A 55 -38.82 4.01 2.71
CA TYR A 55 -40.04 4.64 2.22
C TYR A 55 -41.23 4.28 3.12
N PRO A 56 -42.24 5.14 3.21
CA PRO A 56 -43.47 4.84 3.95
C PRO A 56 -44.08 3.50 3.49
N LEU A 57 -44.45 2.65 4.45
CA LEU A 57 -45.01 1.31 4.21
C LEU A 57 -44.04 0.27 3.65
N SER A 58 -42.75 0.56 3.61
CA SER A 58 -41.70 -0.42 3.25
C SER A 58 -41.15 -1.10 4.49
N PHE A 59 -40.70 -2.36 4.35
CA PHE A 59 -40.02 -3.11 5.40
C PHE A 59 -38.56 -3.29 5.03
N PRO A 60 -37.61 -3.17 5.98
CA PRO A 60 -36.20 -3.46 5.70
C PRO A 60 -36.07 -4.94 5.36
N ALA A 61 -35.47 -5.22 4.22
CA ALA A 61 -35.10 -6.56 3.83
C ALA A 61 -33.61 -6.56 3.49
N LEU A 62 -32.78 -6.79 4.50
CA LEU A 62 -31.36 -7.03 4.32
C LEU A 62 -31.13 -8.52 4.51
N SER A 63 -30.76 -9.22 3.44
CA SER A 63 -30.57 -10.68 3.48
C SER A 63 -29.21 -11.04 4.03
N GLU A 64 -28.17 -10.27 3.69
CA GLU A 64 -26.77 -10.55 4.04
C GLU A 64 -25.93 -9.29 4.00
N VAL A 65 -24.93 -9.22 4.87
CA VAL A 65 -23.85 -8.22 4.83
C VAL A 65 -22.53 -8.96 4.87
N GLU A 66 -21.79 -8.86 3.80
CA GLU A 66 -20.46 -9.44 3.71
C GLU A 66 -19.41 -8.33 3.74
N VAL A 67 -18.37 -8.51 4.55
CA VAL A 67 -17.20 -7.63 4.61
C VAL A 67 -16.01 -8.45 4.17
N PHE A 68 -15.45 -8.07 3.04
CA PHE A 68 -14.25 -8.71 2.53
C PHE A 68 -13.04 -7.85 2.88
N GLU A 69 -12.02 -8.46 3.47
CA GLU A 69 -10.69 -7.91 3.29
C GLU A 69 -10.39 -7.91 1.80
N PRO A 70 -9.77 -6.83 1.23
CA PRO A 70 -9.24 -6.94 -0.11
C PRO A 70 -8.43 -8.23 -0.13
N ALA A 71 -8.71 -9.12 -1.07
CA ALA A 71 -7.86 -10.26 -1.28
C ALA A 71 -6.47 -9.68 -1.52
N VAL A 72 -5.65 -9.71 -0.48
CA VAL A 72 -4.21 -9.46 -0.63
C VAL A 72 -3.82 -10.53 -1.65
N LYS A 73 -3.73 -10.15 -2.91
CA LYS A 73 -3.10 -10.99 -3.91
C LYS A 73 -1.77 -11.34 -3.27
N LYS A 74 -1.64 -12.56 -2.74
CA LYS A 74 -0.35 -12.98 -2.22
C LYS A 74 0.59 -12.77 -3.39
N SER A 75 1.53 -11.86 -3.21
CA SER A 75 2.60 -11.66 -4.17
C SER A 75 3.11 -13.03 -4.56
N GLN A 76 3.18 -13.32 -5.86
CA GLN A 76 3.63 -14.64 -6.35
C GLN A 76 4.98 -15.02 -5.77
N ASN A 77 5.78 -14.02 -5.39
CA ASN A 77 7.14 -14.18 -4.86
C ASN A 77 7.23 -13.95 -3.34
N GLY A 78 6.13 -13.72 -2.63
CA GLY A 78 6.13 -13.36 -1.21
C GLY A 78 6.83 -12.01 -0.95
N VAL A 79 6.74 -11.08 -1.89
CA VAL A 79 7.19 -9.69 -1.73
C VAL A 79 5.95 -8.83 -1.53
N VAL A 80 5.83 -8.20 -0.37
CA VAL A 80 4.64 -7.45 0.06
C VAL A 80 4.98 -5.99 0.30
N PRO A 81 4.05 -5.07 0.03
CA PRO A 81 4.27 -3.64 0.25
C PRO A 81 4.58 -3.29 1.70
N VAL A 82 5.41 -2.25 1.88
CA VAL A 82 5.69 -1.61 3.17
C VAL A 82 5.04 -0.24 3.20
N THR A 83 4.23 0.03 4.21
CA THR A 83 3.59 1.34 4.40
C THR A 83 4.59 2.34 4.95
N ILE A 84 4.72 3.47 4.27
CA ILE A 84 5.57 4.59 4.67
C ILE A 84 4.70 5.64 5.36
N ALA A 85 4.98 5.91 6.63
CA ALA A 85 4.27 6.92 7.41
C ALA A 85 4.74 8.35 7.08
N GLU A 86 6.06 8.54 6.91
CA GLU A 86 6.65 9.86 6.71
C GLU A 86 7.82 9.81 5.74
N GLY A 87 8.08 10.96 5.09
CA GLY A 87 9.29 11.16 4.31
C GLY A 87 9.07 11.34 2.81
N TRP A 88 7.87 11.09 2.28
CA TRP A 88 7.54 11.51 0.92
C TRP A 88 7.60 13.04 0.83
N ASN A 89 8.27 13.55 -0.18
CA ASN A 89 8.54 14.99 -0.29
C ASN A 89 7.95 15.65 -1.55
N ALA A 90 7.32 14.86 -2.39
CA ALA A 90 6.77 15.32 -3.65
C ALA A 90 5.51 14.53 -4.04
N ASP A 91 4.56 15.23 -4.58
CA ASP A 91 3.50 14.67 -5.38
C ASP A 91 3.87 14.80 -6.86
N ILE A 92 4.03 13.64 -7.54
CA ILE A 92 4.51 13.57 -8.93
C ILE A 92 3.65 12.65 -9.81
N ILE A 93 2.48 12.26 -9.32
CA ILE A 93 1.54 11.38 -10.00
C ILE A 93 0.21 12.11 -10.15
N ALA A 94 -0.12 12.52 -11.37
CA ALA A 94 -1.35 13.25 -11.64
C ALA A 94 -2.54 12.28 -11.77
N GLU A 95 -3.64 12.59 -11.11
CA GLU A 95 -4.93 11.89 -11.22
C GLU A 95 -5.95 12.65 -12.10
N ALA A 96 -5.56 13.79 -12.66
CA ALA A 96 -6.36 14.54 -13.62
C ALA A 96 -5.50 15.26 -14.66
N ARG A 97 -6.10 15.64 -15.78
CA ARG A 97 -5.40 16.31 -16.91
C ARG A 97 -4.88 17.71 -16.60
N THR A 98 -5.23 18.27 -15.46
CA THR A 98 -4.66 19.52 -14.95
C THR A 98 -3.53 19.22 -13.98
N ALA A 99 -2.47 18.58 -14.45
CA ALA A 99 -1.41 17.99 -13.65
C ALA A 99 -0.76 18.97 -12.67
N GLU A 100 -0.70 20.27 -12.97
CA GLU A 100 -0.16 21.26 -12.04
C GLU A 100 -0.98 21.41 -10.76
N LYS A 101 -2.29 21.18 -10.82
CA LYS A 101 -3.18 21.24 -9.65
C LYS A 101 -3.11 19.98 -8.79
N HIS A 102 -2.65 18.89 -9.38
CA HIS A 102 -2.63 17.55 -8.79
C HIS A 102 -1.22 17.05 -8.52
N THR A 103 -0.22 17.91 -8.62
CA THR A 103 1.18 17.56 -8.35
C THR A 103 1.91 18.75 -7.75
N THR A 104 2.93 18.52 -6.94
CA THR A 104 3.71 19.59 -6.30
C THR A 104 5.00 19.92 -7.03
N GLN A 105 5.56 18.97 -7.77
CA GLN A 105 6.78 19.19 -8.55
C GLN A 105 6.88 18.23 -9.74
N THR A 106 7.93 18.38 -10.52
CA THR A 106 8.23 17.56 -11.71
C THR A 106 9.31 16.54 -11.43
N LEU A 107 9.29 15.44 -12.16
CA LEU A 107 10.30 14.38 -12.15
C LEU A 107 11.60 14.81 -12.84
N ASP A 108 11.48 15.68 -13.83
CA ASP A 108 12.60 16.14 -14.65
C ASP A 108 12.63 17.67 -14.75
N ARG A 109 13.66 18.21 -15.40
CA ARG A 109 13.77 19.65 -15.68
C ARG A 109 12.90 20.12 -16.83
N GLN A 110 12.22 19.18 -17.52
CA GLN A 110 11.36 19.48 -18.67
C GLN A 110 9.90 19.64 -18.28
N GLY A 111 9.53 19.41 -17.03
CA GLY A 111 8.18 19.63 -16.53
C GLY A 111 7.24 18.44 -16.65
N TRP A 112 7.76 17.21 -16.65
CA TRP A 112 6.95 16.00 -16.78
C TRP A 112 6.70 15.33 -15.43
N VAL A 113 5.53 14.69 -15.32
CA VAL A 113 5.10 13.85 -14.19
C VAL A 113 4.45 12.58 -14.72
N LEU A 114 4.28 11.59 -13.85
CA LEU A 114 3.50 10.39 -14.13
C LEU A 114 1.99 10.66 -14.01
N TYR A 115 1.16 9.71 -14.40
CA TYR A 115 -0.29 9.82 -14.26
C TYR A 115 -0.95 8.46 -14.04
N THR A 116 -2.15 8.49 -13.44
CA THR A 116 -3.01 7.32 -13.24
C THR A 116 -3.95 7.10 -14.43
N ASN A 117 -4.65 5.97 -14.44
CA ASN A 117 -5.67 5.66 -15.46
C ASN A 117 -6.85 6.64 -15.48
N SER A 118 -7.08 7.40 -14.40
CA SER A 118 -8.07 8.50 -14.38
C SER A 118 -7.78 9.62 -15.40
N VAL A 119 -6.49 9.81 -15.73
CA VAL A 119 -6.07 10.73 -16.79
C VAL A 119 -6.26 10.10 -18.16
N GLN A 120 -5.71 8.91 -18.34
CA GLN A 120 -5.77 8.10 -19.55
C GLN A 120 -5.27 6.68 -19.24
N GLU A 121 -5.93 5.67 -19.77
CA GLU A 121 -5.56 4.26 -19.54
C GLU A 121 -4.20 3.91 -20.15
N GLN A 122 -4.00 4.32 -21.42
CA GLN A 122 -2.75 4.05 -22.12
C GLN A 122 -1.59 4.83 -21.48
N GLY A 123 -0.56 4.11 -21.06
CA GLY A 123 0.63 4.70 -20.45
C GLY A 123 0.48 5.05 -18.98
N ALA A 124 -0.65 4.76 -18.35
CA ALA A 124 -0.86 4.99 -16.93
C ALA A 124 0.15 4.21 -16.06
N LEU A 125 0.56 4.85 -14.98
CA LEU A 125 1.41 4.22 -13.97
C LEU A 125 0.68 3.04 -13.31
N CYS A 126 -0.55 3.26 -12.91
CA CYS A 126 -1.46 2.29 -12.29
C CYS A 126 -2.90 2.79 -12.35
N ASP A 127 -3.82 2.01 -11.82
CA ASP A 127 -5.17 2.44 -11.52
C ASP A 127 -5.24 3.22 -10.19
N GLU A 128 -6.45 3.59 -9.78
CA GLU A 128 -6.71 4.37 -8.56
C GLU A 128 -6.35 3.63 -7.27
N SER A 129 -6.18 2.29 -7.32
CA SER A 129 -5.75 1.51 -6.16
C SER A 129 -4.30 1.80 -5.76
N GLY A 130 -3.48 2.30 -6.69
CA GLY A 130 -2.06 2.53 -6.48
C GLY A 130 -1.23 1.25 -6.38
N LEU A 131 -1.82 0.09 -6.69
CA LEU A 131 -1.11 -1.18 -6.67
C LEU A 131 -0.34 -1.37 -7.99
N ILE A 132 0.95 -1.68 -7.88
CA ILE A 132 1.81 -2.02 -9.01
C ILE A 132 2.35 -3.44 -8.81
N THR A 133 2.07 -4.32 -9.76
CA THR A 133 2.77 -5.61 -9.87
C THR A 133 3.85 -5.47 -10.95
N THR A 134 5.10 -5.74 -10.59
CA THR A 134 6.23 -5.65 -11.53
C THR A 134 6.29 -6.85 -12.47
N THR A 135 7.12 -6.76 -13.52
CA THR A 135 7.38 -7.88 -14.43
C THR A 135 7.97 -9.11 -13.71
N ALA A 136 8.63 -8.90 -12.59
CA ALA A 136 9.12 -9.96 -11.71
C ALA A 136 8.04 -10.59 -10.82
N GLY A 137 6.82 -10.05 -10.81
CA GLY A 137 5.71 -10.50 -9.97
C GLY A 137 5.76 -10.01 -8.52
N ASN A 138 6.49 -8.94 -8.25
CA ASN A 138 6.55 -8.29 -6.96
C ASN A 138 5.52 -7.17 -6.87
N ASP A 139 4.82 -7.07 -5.74
CA ASP A 139 3.76 -6.09 -5.52
C ASP A 139 4.27 -4.88 -4.73
N TYR A 140 3.84 -3.70 -5.14
CA TYR A 140 4.12 -2.41 -4.52
C TYR A 140 2.85 -1.61 -4.35
N GLN A 141 2.71 -0.95 -3.21
CA GLN A 141 1.66 0.01 -2.96
C GLN A 141 2.25 1.42 -3.02
N LEU A 142 1.75 2.23 -3.92
CA LEU A 142 2.06 3.66 -3.97
C LEU A 142 1.37 4.40 -2.83
N ALA A 143 1.94 5.52 -2.41
CA ALA A 143 1.28 6.43 -1.47
C ALA A 143 0.08 7.12 -2.13
N ASP A 144 -0.73 7.77 -1.29
CA ASP A 144 -1.92 8.52 -1.71
C ASP A 144 -1.61 9.57 -2.75
N PHE A 145 -2.37 9.55 -3.86
CA PHE A 145 -2.17 10.49 -4.97
C PHE A 145 -2.59 11.94 -4.63
N SER A 146 -3.43 12.16 -3.61
CA SER A 146 -3.81 13.50 -3.16
C SER A 146 -2.78 14.16 -2.22
N SER A 147 -1.64 13.51 -1.99
CA SER A 147 -0.58 13.96 -1.10
C SER A 147 0.80 13.65 -1.70
N ASN A 148 1.87 13.99 -0.98
CA ASN A 148 3.21 13.58 -1.41
C ASN A 148 3.29 12.06 -1.53
N ASN A 149 3.66 11.57 -2.72
CA ASN A 149 3.64 10.15 -3.09
C ASN A 149 4.99 9.62 -3.57
N ALA A 150 6.04 10.43 -3.50
CA ALA A 150 7.39 10.05 -3.90
C ALA A 150 8.47 10.76 -3.10
N LEU A 151 9.64 10.14 -3.03
CA LEU A 151 10.86 10.78 -2.53
C LEU A 151 11.74 11.17 -3.71
N VAL A 152 11.68 12.45 -4.11
CA VAL A 152 12.44 13.03 -5.23
C VAL A 152 13.72 13.66 -4.73
N LEU A 153 14.87 13.26 -5.28
CA LEU A 153 16.20 13.67 -4.82
C LEU A 153 16.95 14.44 -5.93
N LYS A 154 16.70 15.75 -6.03
CA LYS A 154 17.25 16.63 -7.08
C LYS A 154 18.73 17.01 -6.90
N ASN A 155 19.30 16.77 -5.74
CA ASN A 155 20.69 17.11 -5.45
C ASN A 155 21.38 16.03 -4.60
N THR A 156 22.71 16.11 -4.51
CA THR A 156 23.52 15.14 -3.78
C THR A 156 23.77 15.52 -2.31
N PHE A 157 23.33 16.69 -1.88
CA PHE A 157 23.63 17.23 -0.55
C PHE A 157 22.55 16.89 0.48
N ASN A 158 21.29 16.87 0.08
CA ASN A 158 20.14 16.65 0.97
C ASN A 158 19.66 15.20 0.88
N PRO A 159 19.91 14.38 1.90
CA PRO A 159 19.31 13.07 1.98
C PRO A 159 17.80 13.19 2.27
N GLY A 160 17.03 12.22 1.79
CA GLY A 160 15.67 11.97 2.26
C GLY A 160 15.68 10.90 3.33
N SER A 161 14.64 10.88 4.15
CA SER A 161 14.44 9.84 5.16
C SER A 161 13.01 9.33 5.03
N LEU A 162 12.83 8.02 4.92
CA LEU A 162 11.53 7.37 4.97
C LEU A 162 11.36 6.68 6.32
N VAL A 163 10.23 6.90 6.98
CA VAL A 163 9.85 6.24 8.22
C VAL A 163 8.71 5.27 7.91
N PHE A 164 8.85 4.03 8.31
CA PHE A 164 7.82 3.02 8.15
C PHE A 164 6.70 3.21 9.18
N GLU A 165 5.47 2.89 8.84
CA GLU A 165 4.33 2.97 9.76
C GLU A 165 4.57 2.07 10.98
N GLU A 166 5.06 0.85 10.75
CA GLU A 166 5.46 -0.08 11.79
C GLU A 166 6.87 -0.61 11.50
N PRO A 167 7.68 -0.84 12.53
CA PRO A 167 8.97 -1.51 12.34
C PRO A 167 8.78 -2.92 11.77
N ILE A 168 9.58 -3.27 10.78
CA ILE A 168 9.49 -4.55 10.08
C ILE A 168 10.72 -5.42 10.33
N THR A 169 10.57 -6.74 10.21
CA THR A 169 11.66 -7.71 10.19
C THR A 169 11.66 -8.42 8.85
N THR A 170 12.76 -8.32 8.12
CA THR A 170 12.92 -8.93 6.80
C THR A 170 14.40 -9.13 6.48
N SER A 171 14.72 -10.10 5.64
CA SER A 171 16.07 -10.27 5.09
C SER A 171 16.31 -9.44 3.83
N GLU A 172 15.24 -9.00 3.14
CA GLU A 172 15.33 -8.31 1.86
C GLU A 172 14.28 -7.21 1.74
N LEU A 173 14.71 -6.02 1.27
CA LEU A 173 13.82 -4.98 0.78
C LEU A 173 13.91 -4.86 -0.74
N TYR A 174 12.83 -4.39 -1.32
CA TYR A 174 12.69 -4.10 -2.73
C TYR A 174 12.27 -2.64 -2.90
N LEU A 175 13.01 -1.92 -3.72
CA LEU A 175 12.84 -0.48 -3.94
C LEU A 175 12.33 -0.26 -5.35
N LEU A 176 11.17 0.36 -5.51
CA LEU A 176 10.63 0.76 -6.82
C LEU A 176 11.05 2.19 -7.11
N ALA A 177 11.86 2.38 -8.12
CA ALA A 177 12.50 3.67 -8.40
C ALA A 177 12.48 4.04 -9.88
N ILE A 178 12.74 5.31 -10.13
CA ILE A 178 12.86 5.93 -11.45
C ILE A 178 14.03 6.91 -11.41
N CYS A 179 14.67 7.17 -12.53
CA CYS A 179 15.65 8.25 -12.64
C CYS A 179 15.39 9.08 -13.89
N ALA A 180 15.32 10.37 -13.73
CA ALA A 180 15.17 11.33 -14.83
C ALA A 180 16.43 12.19 -14.99
N ASP A 181 16.50 12.91 -16.13
CA ASP A 181 17.65 13.74 -16.53
C ASP A 181 18.96 12.92 -16.66
N GLY A 182 18.83 11.68 -17.12
CA GLY A 182 19.92 10.74 -17.32
C GLY A 182 19.97 9.64 -16.25
N SER A 183 20.88 8.69 -16.45
CA SER A 183 21.10 7.59 -15.50
C SER A 183 21.78 8.10 -14.25
N GLY A 184 21.21 7.80 -13.08
CA GLY A 184 21.64 8.25 -11.77
C GLY A 184 21.82 7.13 -10.76
N GLY A 185 21.58 7.41 -9.50
CA GLY A 185 21.65 6.38 -8.47
C GLY A 185 21.29 6.83 -7.08
N LEU A 186 20.91 5.85 -6.29
CA LEU A 186 20.58 5.98 -4.89
C LEU A 186 21.61 5.26 -4.01
N SER A 187 22.02 5.90 -2.93
CA SER A 187 22.64 5.22 -1.81
C SER A 187 21.62 5.15 -0.67
N VAL A 188 21.35 3.94 -0.18
CA VAL A 188 20.32 3.66 0.80
C VAL A 188 20.96 3.06 2.04
N THR A 189 20.61 3.61 3.20
CA THR A 189 21.09 3.17 4.51
C THR A 189 19.90 2.72 5.34
N PRO A 190 19.84 1.46 5.78
CA PRO A 190 18.83 1.00 6.72
C PRO A 190 18.95 1.71 8.08
N ILE A 191 17.80 2.06 8.67
CA ILE A 191 17.73 2.64 10.02
C ILE A 191 16.91 1.69 10.89
N TYR A 192 17.53 1.14 11.92
CA TYR A 192 16.90 0.18 12.82
C TYR A 192 16.19 0.85 14.00
N SER A 193 15.33 0.13 14.70
CA SER A 193 14.55 0.64 15.84
C SER A 193 15.44 1.05 17.03
N ASP A 194 16.61 0.45 17.15
CA ASP A 194 17.65 0.82 18.13
C ASP A 194 18.45 2.08 17.73
N ASN A 195 18.08 2.75 16.64
CA ASN A 195 18.77 3.87 16.00
C ASN A 195 20.13 3.53 15.37
N SER A 196 20.53 2.28 15.38
CA SER A 196 21.72 1.85 14.63
C SER A 196 21.45 1.96 13.12
N ARG A 197 22.52 2.06 12.36
CA ARG A 197 22.48 2.12 10.89
C ARG A 197 23.10 0.86 10.31
N GLY A 198 22.45 0.33 9.28
CA GLY A 198 23.02 -0.75 8.48
C GLY A 198 24.03 -0.25 7.44
N ASP A 199 24.58 -1.18 6.69
CA ASP A 199 25.52 -0.89 5.61
C ASP A 199 24.85 -0.10 4.48
N VAL A 200 25.60 0.86 3.94
CA VAL A 200 25.16 1.67 2.81
C VAL A 200 25.19 0.81 1.54
N GLN A 201 24.06 0.65 0.90
CA GLN A 201 23.95 0.00 -0.40
C GLN A 201 23.71 1.01 -1.50
N ARG A 202 24.35 0.80 -2.67
CA ARG A 202 24.28 1.73 -3.82
C ARG A 202 23.65 1.04 -5.00
N PHE A 203 22.71 1.74 -5.64
CA PHE A 203 21.96 1.28 -6.81
C PHE A 203 22.11 2.27 -7.95
N ASN A 204 22.61 1.82 -9.08
CA ASN A 204 22.59 2.59 -10.31
C ASN A 204 21.21 2.42 -10.96
N ILE A 205 20.58 3.52 -11.30
CA ILE A 205 19.26 3.56 -11.92
C ILE A 205 19.41 4.16 -13.31
N ALA A 206 19.02 3.41 -14.35
CA ALA A 206 19.05 3.92 -15.70
C ALA A 206 18.04 5.06 -15.89
N ASP A 207 18.22 5.84 -16.95
CA ASP A 207 17.22 6.85 -17.33
C ASP A 207 15.85 6.20 -17.55
N TRP A 208 14.79 6.88 -17.12
CA TRP A 208 13.42 6.37 -17.25
C TRP A 208 12.93 6.21 -18.69
N PHE A 209 13.54 6.92 -19.62
CA PHE A 209 13.27 6.79 -21.04
C PHE A 209 14.20 5.73 -21.67
N GLY A 210 13.66 4.87 -22.55
CA GLY A 210 14.44 3.92 -23.31
C GLY A 210 13.81 2.52 -23.42
N SER A 211 14.66 1.50 -23.68
CA SER A 211 14.20 0.13 -23.86
C SER A 211 13.57 -0.47 -22.59
N SER A 212 12.78 -1.53 -22.76
CA SER A 212 12.13 -2.25 -21.66
C SER A 212 13.05 -3.24 -20.93
N GLU A 213 14.28 -3.44 -21.39
CA GLU A 213 15.20 -4.40 -20.81
C GLU A 213 15.55 -4.06 -19.36
N GLY A 214 15.52 -5.05 -18.48
CA GLY A 214 15.83 -4.91 -17.06
C GLY A 214 14.86 -4.03 -16.27
N THR A 215 13.64 -3.79 -16.77
CA THR A 215 12.67 -2.90 -16.12
C THR A 215 11.66 -3.65 -15.26
N ALA A 216 11.24 -3.00 -14.17
CA ALA A 216 10.14 -3.46 -13.32
C ALA A 216 8.77 -3.27 -13.98
N LYS A 217 8.59 -2.14 -14.66
CA LYS A 217 7.40 -1.81 -15.45
C LYS A 217 7.82 -0.89 -16.59
N HIS A 218 7.24 -1.09 -17.76
CA HIS A 218 7.51 -0.29 -18.97
C HIS A 218 6.20 0.06 -19.69
N GLY A 219 6.32 0.80 -20.79
CA GLY A 219 5.17 1.24 -21.55
C GLY A 219 4.43 2.41 -20.90
N LEU A 220 5.08 3.09 -19.96
CA LEU A 220 4.51 4.23 -19.27
C LEU A 220 4.54 5.48 -20.17
N GLY A 221 3.55 6.33 -19.98
CA GLY A 221 3.48 7.68 -20.50
C GLY A 221 3.87 8.72 -19.44
N ARG A 222 3.83 9.96 -19.85
CA ARG A 222 4.00 11.12 -18.96
C ARG A 222 3.09 12.26 -19.38
N ILE A 223 2.73 13.09 -18.43
CA ILE A 223 1.91 14.29 -18.69
C ILE A 223 2.71 15.54 -18.38
N LYS A 224 2.55 16.58 -19.20
CA LYS A 224 3.20 17.87 -19.02
C LYS A 224 2.54 18.62 -17.87
N ARG A 225 3.30 18.97 -16.86
CA ARG A 225 2.88 19.92 -15.85
C ARG A 225 3.10 21.32 -16.39
N SER A 226 2.06 21.90 -16.97
CA SER A 226 2.14 23.25 -17.55
C SER A 226 1.76 24.31 -16.52
N HIS A 227 2.49 25.45 -16.54
CA HIS A 227 2.13 26.63 -15.73
C HIS A 227 1.02 27.47 -16.37
N SER A 228 0.17 26.86 -17.19
CA SER A 228 -0.89 27.59 -17.87
C SER A 228 -1.95 28.04 -16.88
N ARG A 229 -2.13 29.33 -16.74
CA ARG A 229 -3.24 29.95 -16.01
C ARG A 229 -4.60 29.65 -16.65
N ASP A 230 -4.60 29.14 -17.88
CA ASP A 230 -5.77 28.93 -18.72
C ASP A 230 -6.32 27.55 -18.46
N MET A 231 -6.57 26.98 -17.45
CA MET A 231 -7.36 25.74 -17.16
C MET A 231 -7.42 24.71 -18.33
N ARG A 232 -6.49 24.77 -19.26
CA ARG A 232 -6.40 23.81 -20.37
C ARG A 232 -5.82 22.50 -19.87
N ALA A 233 -6.32 21.40 -20.43
CA ALA A 233 -5.77 20.09 -20.16
C ALA A 233 -4.31 20.02 -20.57
N ASP A 234 -3.46 19.49 -19.70
CA ASP A 234 -2.03 19.28 -19.97
C ASP A 234 -1.83 18.21 -21.04
N GLY A 235 -0.79 18.38 -21.85
CA GLY A 235 -0.47 17.46 -22.93
C GLY A 235 0.16 16.16 -22.43
N ILE A 236 -0.33 15.04 -22.92
CA ILE A 236 0.30 13.73 -22.73
C ILE A 236 1.35 13.51 -23.81
N ASP A 237 2.53 13.03 -23.44
CA ASP A 237 3.54 12.56 -24.37
C ASP A 237 3.10 11.21 -24.93
N GLY A 238 2.83 11.15 -26.23
CA GLY A 238 2.43 9.92 -26.93
C GLY A 238 3.52 8.88 -27.09
N ASN A 239 4.71 9.11 -26.53
CA ASN A 239 5.83 8.19 -26.56
C ASN A 239 5.83 7.33 -25.28
N TYR A 240 5.15 6.22 -25.31
CA TYR A 240 4.99 5.32 -24.17
C TYR A 240 6.24 4.44 -23.91
N GLN A 241 7.42 5.05 -23.82
CA GLN A 241 8.69 4.36 -23.58
C GLN A 241 9.29 4.67 -22.20
N PHE A 242 8.47 5.14 -21.26
CA PHE A 242 8.94 5.37 -19.89
C PHE A 242 8.82 4.10 -19.07
N ARG A 243 9.63 3.98 -18.01
CA ARG A 243 9.84 2.73 -17.30
C ARG A 243 10.24 2.95 -15.84
N LEU A 244 9.95 1.96 -14.99
CA LEU A 244 10.39 1.88 -13.61
C LEU A 244 11.45 0.79 -13.46
N PHE A 245 12.21 0.90 -12.37
CA PHE A 245 13.25 -0.06 -11.99
C PHE A 245 13.00 -0.58 -10.59
N GLU A 246 13.32 -1.86 -10.39
CA GLU A 246 13.29 -2.51 -9.11
C GLU A 246 14.71 -2.82 -8.64
N HIS A 247 15.02 -2.53 -7.38
CA HIS A 247 16.30 -2.85 -6.79
C HIS A 247 16.11 -3.58 -5.48
N LYS A 248 16.81 -4.70 -5.35
CA LYS A 248 16.81 -5.52 -4.13
C LYS A 248 17.98 -5.13 -3.23
N MET A 249 17.73 -4.97 -1.93
CA MET A 249 18.75 -4.75 -0.92
C MET A 249 18.66 -5.76 0.22
N ALA A 250 19.82 -6.17 0.73
CA ALA A 250 19.90 -7.04 1.89
C ALA A 250 19.69 -6.27 3.19
N ILE A 251 19.01 -6.87 4.15
CA ILE A 251 18.71 -6.30 5.47
C ILE A 251 19.16 -7.29 6.55
N ASP A 252 19.68 -6.78 7.65
CA ASP A 252 19.96 -7.56 8.84
C ASP A 252 18.66 -7.94 9.55
N GLU A 253 18.19 -9.16 9.30
CA GLU A 253 16.93 -9.68 9.85
C GLU A 253 16.94 -9.91 11.37
N SER A 254 18.10 -9.80 12.02
CA SER A 254 18.19 -9.86 13.48
C SER A 254 17.69 -8.59 14.17
N LYS A 255 17.46 -7.52 13.41
CA LYS A 255 17.03 -6.20 13.88
C LYS A 255 15.72 -5.78 13.24
N GLN A 256 14.94 -5.05 13.99
CA GLN A 256 13.73 -4.40 13.44
C GLN A 256 14.10 -3.14 12.67
N LEU A 257 13.73 -3.08 11.41
CA LEU A 257 13.96 -1.96 10.53
C LEU A 257 12.80 -0.97 10.65
N LYS A 258 13.09 0.30 10.97
CA LYS A 258 12.06 1.36 11.11
C LYS A 258 12.04 2.37 9.98
N GLY A 259 13.01 2.34 9.08
CA GLY A 259 13.06 3.28 7.98
C GLY A 259 14.35 3.23 7.18
N LEU A 260 14.47 4.17 6.26
CA LEU A 260 15.58 4.29 5.33
C LEU A 260 16.08 5.73 5.26
N MET A 261 17.38 5.91 5.21
CA MET A 261 18.00 7.17 4.74
C MET A 261 18.43 6.97 3.28
N VAL A 262 17.96 7.83 2.40
CA VAL A 262 18.17 7.72 0.94
C VAL A 262 18.87 8.97 0.41
N LYS A 263 19.88 8.79 -0.43
CA LYS A 263 20.69 9.89 -0.96
C LYS A 263 20.93 9.71 -2.45
N ASN A 264 20.83 10.79 -3.21
CA ASN A 264 21.34 10.83 -4.57
C ASN A 264 22.88 10.93 -4.51
N PHE A 265 23.59 10.06 -5.23
CA PHE A 265 25.06 10.13 -5.28
C PHE A 265 25.60 10.61 -6.63
N LYS A 266 24.73 10.97 -7.60
CA LYS A 266 25.14 11.45 -8.92
C LYS A 266 24.48 12.78 -9.24
N SER A 267 25.29 13.83 -9.31
CA SER A 267 24.84 15.18 -9.65
C SER A 267 24.24 15.26 -11.06
N GLY A 268 23.28 16.14 -11.25
CA GLY A 268 22.65 16.40 -12.55
C GLY A 268 21.52 15.44 -12.91
N THR A 269 21.26 14.42 -12.09
CA THR A 269 20.17 13.45 -12.28
C THR A 269 19.13 13.57 -11.17
N VAL A 270 17.92 13.04 -11.41
CA VAL A 270 16.81 13.08 -10.47
C VAL A 270 16.31 11.65 -10.18
N PRO A 271 17.05 10.87 -9.35
CA PRO A 271 16.53 9.61 -8.87
C PRO A 271 15.40 9.85 -7.89
N THR A 272 14.34 9.05 -8.05
CA THR A 272 13.11 9.16 -7.29
C THR A 272 12.68 7.78 -6.82
N LEU A 273 12.40 7.63 -5.53
CA LEU A 273 11.84 6.42 -4.95
C LEU A 273 10.31 6.57 -4.85
N LEU A 274 9.58 5.56 -5.34
CA LEU A 274 8.11 5.56 -5.45
C LEU A 274 7.45 4.67 -4.41
N ALA A 275 8.06 3.51 -4.12
CA ALA A 275 7.51 2.55 -3.16
C ALA A 275 8.60 1.64 -2.62
N VAL A 276 8.31 1.02 -1.48
CA VAL A 276 9.15 0.02 -0.83
C VAL A 276 8.31 -1.22 -0.57
N SER A 277 8.88 -2.39 -0.83
CA SER A 277 8.30 -3.69 -0.47
C SER A 277 9.33 -4.54 0.24
N MET A 278 8.89 -5.53 0.98
CA MET A 278 9.76 -6.43 1.72
C MET A 278 9.51 -7.88 1.34
N LYS A 279 10.53 -8.72 1.49
CA LYS A 279 10.34 -10.17 1.48
C LYS A 279 9.55 -10.56 2.73
N GLU A 280 8.37 -11.14 2.53
CA GLU A 280 7.61 -11.72 3.62
C GLU A 280 8.41 -12.86 4.25
N GLN A 281 8.58 -12.83 5.56
CA GLN A 281 9.19 -13.96 6.25
C GLN A 281 8.20 -15.13 6.19
N THR A 282 8.52 -16.13 5.38
CA THR A 282 7.85 -17.42 5.51
C THR A 282 8.26 -18.00 6.84
N THR A 283 7.42 -17.88 7.83
CA THR A 283 7.53 -18.66 9.06
C THR A 283 7.37 -20.14 8.71
N THR A 284 8.44 -20.73 8.15
CA THR A 284 8.60 -22.17 8.11
C THR A 284 9.13 -22.57 9.49
N GLY A 285 8.24 -22.83 10.39
CA GLY A 285 8.69 -23.33 11.68
C GLY A 285 7.68 -22.99 12.76
N ILE A 286 7.46 -23.96 13.58
CA ILE A 286 6.89 -23.90 14.90
C ILE A 286 6.85 -22.43 15.35
N VAL A 287 5.65 -21.84 15.40
CA VAL A 287 5.45 -20.61 16.17
C VAL A 287 5.98 -20.94 17.56
N ARG A 288 7.24 -20.59 17.86
CA ARG A 288 7.65 -20.44 19.24
C ARG A 288 6.63 -19.44 19.76
N ILE A 289 5.78 -19.92 20.64
CA ILE A 289 4.91 -19.06 21.43
C ILE A 289 5.91 -18.14 22.13
N ALA A 290 6.18 -16.98 21.54
CA ALA A 290 6.81 -15.91 22.27
C ALA A 290 5.87 -15.66 23.43
N THR A 291 6.31 -15.98 24.61
CA THR A 291 5.66 -15.63 25.86
C THR A 291 5.74 -14.12 26.02
N GLU A 292 4.99 -13.40 25.19
CA GLU A 292 4.63 -12.03 25.46
C GLU A 292 3.43 -12.05 26.39
N SER A 293 3.68 -11.67 27.57
CA SER A 293 2.92 -11.68 28.81
C SER A 293 3.05 -12.96 29.62
N ASN A 294 3.25 -12.79 30.93
CA ASN A 294 3.35 -13.82 31.97
C ASN A 294 2.04 -14.65 32.15
N SER A 295 1.32 -14.97 31.10
CA SER A 295 0.09 -15.74 31.16
C SER A 295 0.42 -17.23 31.08
N THR A 296 0.38 -17.91 32.21
CA THR A 296 0.58 -19.36 32.30
C THR A 296 -0.53 -20.08 31.49
N ILE A 297 -0.13 -21.04 30.61
CA ILE A 297 -1.08 -21.90 29.92
C ILE A 297 -1.74 -22.82 30.94
N VAL A 298 -3.07 -22.75 31.06
CA VAL A 298 -3.84 -23.58 31.99
C VAL A 298 -4.59 -24.73 31.32
N GLY A 299 -4.66 -24.72 29.97
CA GLY A 299 -5.25 -25.82 29.23
C GLY A 299 -5.06 -25.71 27.72
N ILE A 300 -5.02 -26.87 27.07
CA ILE A 300 -4.97 -27.00 25.62
C ILE A 300 -6.20 -27.86 25.23
N TYR A 301 -6.89 -27.46 24.17
CA TYR A 301 -8.14 -28.12 23.76
C TYR A 301 -8.19 -28.31 22.24
N THR A 302 -8.86 -29.33 21.77
CA THR A 302 -9.27 -29.44 20.36
C THR A 302 -10.35 -28.40 20.03
N ILE A 303 -10.66 -28.24 18.74
CA ILE A 303 -11.76 -27.38 18.32
C ILE A 303 -13.13 -27.81 18.88
N ASP A 304 -13.26 -29.09 19.17
CA ASP A 304 -14.50 -29.70 19.74
C ASP A 304 -14.52 -29.60 21.27
N GLY A 305 -13.55 -28.93 21.89
CA GLY A 305 -13.49 -28.70 23.34
C GLY A 305 -12.86 -29.84 24.16
N LEU A 306 -12.31 -30.89 23.53
CA LEU A 306 -11.64 -31.97 24.24
C LEU A 306 -10.29 -31.47 24.78
N ARG A 307 -10.03 -31.64 26.07
CA ARG A 307 -8.78 -31.23 26.70
C ARG A 307 -7.63 -32.15 26.29
N LEU A 308 -6.54 -31.54 25.88
CA LEU A 308 -5.29 -32.20 25.48
C LEU A 308 -4.21 -32.05 26.53
N THR A 309 -3.34 -33.05 26.65
CA THR A 309 -2.13 -32.98 27.48
C THR A 309 -0.95 -32.29 26.78
N ALA A 310 -0.96 -32.27 25.45
CA ALA A 310 0.00 -31.57 24.59
C ALA A 310 -0.69 -31.15 23.28
N PRO A 311 -0.17 -30.14 22.56
CA PRO A 311 -0.72 -29.76 21.26
C PRO A 311 -0.64 -30.93 20.26
N VAL A 312 -1.65 -31.05 19.41
CA VAL A 312 -1.74 -32.08 18.35
C VAL A 312 -1.78 -31.41 16.98
N LYS A 313 -1.48 -32.17 15.93
CA LYS A 313 -1.59 -31.70 14.54
C LYS A 313 -3.01 -31.20 14.25
N GLY A 314 -3.09 -30.01 13.63
CA GLY A 314 -4.35 -29.33 13.35
C GLY A 314 -4.60 -28.13 14.28
N ILE A 315 -5.87 -27.76 14.44
CA ILE A 315 -6.28 -26.60 15.25
C ILE A 315 -6.32 -26.96 16.73
N ASN A 316 -5.60 -26.18 17.55
CA ASN A 316 -5.60 -26.25 19.00
C ASN A 316 -6.11 -24.93 19.60
N ILE A 317 -6.85 -24.99 20.69
CA ILE A 317 -7.32 -23.85 21.48
C ILE A 317 -6.52 -23.83 22.78
N ILE A 318 -5.72 -22.79 22.98
CA ILE A 318 -4.91 -22.61 24.19
C ILE A 318 -5.63 -21.65 25.12
N LYS A 319 -5.87 -22.07 26.36
CA LYS A 319 -6.45 -21.25 27.42
C LYS A 319 -5.34 -20.78 28.36
N TYR A 320 -5.31 -19.49 28.65
CA TYR A 320 -4.38 -18.87 29.58
C TYR A 320 -4.99 -18.58 30.94
N ALA A 321 -4.14 -18.37 31.96
CA ALA A 321 -4.56 -18.14 33.33
C ALA A 321 -5.35 -16.82 33.51
N ASP A 322 -5.18 -15.86 32.62
CA ASP A 322 -5.94 -14.60 32.56
C ASP A 322 -7.35 -14.76 31.98
N GLY A 323 -7.74 -15.99 31.62
CA GLY A 323 -9.04 -16.31 31.04
C GLY A 323 -9.12 -16.14 29.52
N THR A 324 -8.06 -15.67 28.86
CA THR A 324 -8.01 -15.52 27.40
C THR A 324 -7.81 -16.86 26.69
N PHE A 325 -8.22 -16.90 25.41
CA PHE A 325 -8.06 -18.07 24.54
C PHE A 325 -7.32 -17.68 23.25
N LYS A 326 -6.41 -18.55 22.82
CA LYS A 326 -5.70 -18.39 21.52
C LYS A 326 -5.90 -19.62 20.65
N LYS A 327 -6.26 -19.42 19.39
CA LYS A 327 -6.35 -20.47 18.37
C LYS A 327 -4.98 -20.63 17.71
N VAL A 328 -4.44 -21.85 17.72
CA VAL A 328 -3.11 -22.18 17.15
C VAL A 328 -3.26 -23.37 16.21
N TYR A 329 -2.65 -23.27 15.04
CA TYR A 329 -2.59 -24.37 14.07
C TYR A 329 -1.21 -25.00 14.10
N ILE A 330 -1.16 -26.31 14.32
CA ILE A 330 0.07 -27.13 14.33
C ILE A 330 0.08 -28.01 13.08
N LYS A 331 1.12 -27.88 12.29
CA LYS A 331 1.31 -28.63 11.04
C LYS A 331 1.71 -30.07 11.26
#